data_9db5434c10952fbf52c88022895540de
#
_entry.id   9db5434c10952fbf52c88022895540de
#
_cell.length_a   1.000
_cell.length_b   1.000
_cell.length_c   1.000
_cell.angle_alpha   90.00
_cell.angle_beta   90.00
_cell.angle_gamma   90.00
#
_symmetry.space_group_name_H-M   'P 1'
#
loop_
_entity.id
_entity.type
_entity.pdbx_description
1 polymer ?
#
loop_
_entity_poly.entity_id
_entity_poly.type
_entity_poly.pdbx_seq_one_letter_code
_entity_poly.pdbx_strand_id
1 'polypeptide(L)'
;TDMYFYFGPNHYKTLKALDKGRDDKWELDNLVYLGWPLIRWINKYITINVFDWLSGWGLSMGLVLLLLTIMVKIAVYPATWKTYMSSAKMRVLKPKIDEINKKYPKQEDAMKKQQEVMSLYSQYGVSPMGGCLPMLLQFPILMALFMFVPSAIELRQQSFLWAPDLSTYDAFITFPFHI
;
A
#
# COMPACT_ATOMS: atom_id res chain seq x y z
N THR A 1 5.56 -11.01 42.46
CA THR A 1 5.39 -10.58 41.07
C THR A 1 6.11 -11.58 40.19
N ASP A 2 5.34 -12.43 39.49
CA ASP A 2 5.89 -13.40 38.59
C ASP A 2 6.41 -12.70 37.34
N MET A 3 7.68 -12.90 36.98
CA MET A 3 8.28 -12.42 35.77
C MET A 3 8.22 -13.51 34.72
N TYR A 4 7.69 -13.17 33.55
CA TYR A 4 7.65 -14.08 32.41
C TYR A 4 8.55 -13.56 31.30
N PHE A 5 9.37 -14.44 30.73
CA PHE A 5 10.24 -14.12 29.58
C PHE A 5 9.78 -14.93 28.38
N TYR A 6 9.62 -14.27 27.24
CA TYR A 6 9.37 -14.92 25.97
C TYR A 6 10.62 -14.88 25.10
N PHE A 7 11.10 -16.06 24.73
CA PHE A 7 12.19 -16.24 23.76
C PHE A 7 11.62 -16.98 22.54
N GLY A 8 11.41 -16.26 21.45
CA GLY A 8 10.82 -16.85 20.25
C GLY A 8 10.71 -15.87 19.11
N PRO A 9 10.25 -16.30 17.93
CA PRO A 9 10.10 -15.45 16.77
C PRO A 9 8.97 -14.43 16.98
N ASN A 10 9.17 -13.19 16.49
CA ASN A 10 8.16 -12.14 16.49
C ASN A 10 7.09 -12.39 15.42
N HIS A 11 6.46 -13.55 15.45
CA HIS A 11 5.39 -13.92 14.56
C HIS A 11 4.04 -13.48 15.14
N TYR A 12 3.29 -12.66 14.39
CA TYR A 12 2.05 -12.03 14.87
C TYR A 12 1.03 -12.99 15.49
N LYS A 13 0.77 -14.13 14.81
CA LYS A 13 -0.22 -15.11 15.30
C LYS A 13 0.24 -15.82 16.57
N THR A 14 1.52 -16.12 16.69
CA THR A 14 2.11 -16.76 17.87
C THR A 14 2.01 -15.83 19.08
N LEU A 15 2.40 -14.55 18.91
CA LEU A 15 2.31 -13.56 19.98
C LEU A 15 0.86 -13.34 20.43
N LYS A 16 -0.07 -13.26 19.50
CA LYS A 16 -1.49 -13.13 19.77
C LYS A 16 -2.08 -14.37 20.44
N ALA A 17 -1.60 -15.58 20.11
CA ALA A 17 -2.03 -16.81 20.75
C ALA A 17 -1.57 -16.90 22.20
N LEU A 18 -0.36 -16.41 22.50
CA LEU A 18 0.17 -16.33 23.87
C LEU A 18 -0.62 -15.38 24.77
N ASP A 19 -1.19 -14.33 24.18
CA ASP A 19 -1.99 -13.33 24.91
C ASP A 19 -3.43 -13.81 25.21
N LYS A 20 -3.95 -14.78 24.43
CA LYS A 20 -5.32 -15.30 24.57
C LYS A 20 -5.59 -16.09 25.86
N GLY A 21 -4.58 -16.61 26.51
CA GLY A 21 -4.70 -17.46 27.70
C GLY A 21 -4.49 -16.76 29.03
N ARG A 22 -4.44 -15.42 29.06
CA ARG A 22 -4.09 -14.63 30.25
C ARG A 22 -5.14 -13.59 30.59
N ASP A 23 -5.36 -13.38 31.88
CA ASP A 23 -6.23 -12.33 32.40
C ASP A 23 -5.63 -10.93 32.17
N ASP A 24 -4.30 -10.80 32.27
CA ASP A 24 -3.56 -9.60 31.95
C ASP A 24 -3.15 -9.61 30.47
N LYS A 25 -3.78 -8.79 29.64
CA LYS A 25 -3.43 -8.63 28.23
C LYS A 25 -2.13 -7.83 28.11
N TRP A 26 -1.08 -8.49 27.69
CA TRP A 26 0.23 -7.85 27.50
C TRP A 26 0.36 -7.17 26.13
N GLU A 27 -0.66 -7.32 25.28
CA GLU A 27 -0.67 -6.76 23.90
C GLU A 27 0.62 -7.07 23.12
N LEU A 28 1.11 -8.29 23.25
CA LEU A 28 2.34 -8.75 22.60
C LEU A 28 2.29 -8.65 21.08
N ASP A 29 1.10 -8.66 20.51
CA ASP A 29 0.88 -8.44 19.07
C ASP A 29 1.28 -7.03 18.61
N ASN A 30 1.35 -6.04 19.53
CA ASN A 30 1.86 -4.69 19.22
C ASN A 30 3.38 -4.63 19.04
N LEU A 31 4.13 -5.66 19.42
CA LEU A 31 5.56 -5.78 19.13
C LEU A 31 5.85 -5.88 17.62
N VAL A 32 4.88 -6.40 16.85
CA VAL A 32 4.94 -6.39 15.38
C VAL A 32 4.37 -5.06 14.89
N TYR A 33 5.25 -4.19 14.39
CA TYR A 33 4.84 -2.87 13.92
C TYR A 33 4.06 -2.99 12.60
N LEU A 34 2.74 -2.93 12.68
CA LEU A 34 1.83 -3.02 11.53
C LEU A 34 1.39 -1.65 10.97
N GLY A 35 1.93 -0.56 11.51
CA GLY A 35 1.62 0.80 11.07
C GLY A 35 0.44 1.46 11.79
N TRP A 36 -0.06 2.58 11.24
CA TRP A 36 -1.16 3.36 11.77
C TRP A 36 -2.47 2.55 11.82
N PRO A 37 -3.49 2.98 12.58
CA PRO A 37 -4.70 2.19 12.81
C PRO A 37 -5.38 1.65 11.55
N LEU A 38 -5.49 2.47 10.49
CA LEU A 38 -6.06 2.07 9.20
C LEU A 38 -5.18 1.01 8.49
N ILE A 39 -3.87 1.26 8.47
CA ILE A 39 -2.88 0.37 7.85
C ILE A 39 -2.79 -0.94 8.64
N ARG A 40 -2.80 -0.86 9.98
CA ARG A 40 -2.85 -2.01 10.88
C ARG A 40 -4.07 -2.88 10.62
N TRP A 41 -5.24 -2.27 10.39
CA TRP A 41 -6.46 -3.01 10.05
C TRP A 41 -6.29 -3.80 8.74
N ILE A 42 -5.78 -3.17 7.68
CA ILE A 42 -5.49 -3.84 6.40
C ILE A 42 -4.51 -4.99 6.60
N ASN A 43 -3.40 -4.75 7.29
CA ASN A 43 -2.39 -5.78 7.54
C ASN A 43 -2.95 -6.94 8.36
N LYS A 44 -3.69 -6.66 9.44
CA LYS A 44 -4.25 -7.66 10.35
C LYS A 44 -5.29 -8.56 9.69
N TYR A 45 -6.18 -8.01 8.89
CA TYR A 45 -7.33 -8.74 8.33
C TYR A 45 -7.10 -9.24 6.91
N ILE A 46 -6.27 -8.57 6.13
CA ILE A 46 -6.04 -8.93 4.73
C ILE A 46 -4.65 -9.52 4.56
N THR A 47 -3.60 -8.72 4.78
CA THR A 47 -2.22 -9.09 4.40
C THR A 47 -1.75 -10.35 5.13
N ILE A 48 -1.87 -10.41 6.46
CA ILE A 48 -1.40 -11.54 7.26
C ILE A 48 -2.18 -12.82 6.93
N ASN A 49 -3.51 -12.73 6.79
CA ASN A 49 -4.31 -13.93 6.52
C ASN A 49 -4.05 -14.49 5.11
N VAL A 50 -3.92 -13.62 4.11
CA VAL A 50 -3.61 -14.04 2.74
C VAL A 50 -2.18 -14.59 2.66
N PHE A 51 -1.23 -13.94 3.33
CA PHE A 51 0.15 -14.37 3.39
C PHE A 51 0.27 -15.77 4.02
N ASP A 52 -0.35 -16.00 5.18
CA ASP A 52 -0.32 -17.30 5.84
C ASP A 52 -1.02 -18.40 5.05
N TRP A 53 -2.13 -18.06 4.39
CA TRP A 53 -2.82 -19.00 3.52
C TRP A 53 -1.94 -19.45 2.35
N LEU A 54 -1.25 -18.51 1.70
CA LEU A 54 -0.32 -18.81 0.61
C LEU A 54 0.93 -19.57 1.11
N SER A 55 1.46 -19.20 2.28
CA SER A 55 2.62 -19.88 2.88
C SER A 55 2.33 -21.34 3.22
N GLY A 56 1.07 -21.64 3.58
CA GLY A 56 0.61 -23.01 3.84
C GLY A 56 0.67 -23.96 2.64
N TRP A 57 0.85 -23.44 1.43
CA TRP A 57 0.98 -24.23 0.20
C TRP A 57 2.40 -24.76 -0.04
N GLY A 58 3.37 -24.43 0.84
CA GLY A 58 4.75 -24.87 0.71
C GLY A 58 5.51 -24.19 -0.44
N LEU A 59 5.02 -23.04 -0.91
CA LEU A 59 5.66 -22.25 -1.95
C LEU A 59 6.87 -21.48 -1.40
N SER A 60 7.84 -21.16 -2.26
CA SER A 60 8.93 -20.27 -1.87
C SER A 60 8.38 -18.90 -1.45
N MET A 61 8.98 -18.29 -0.42
CA MET A 61 8.48 -17.01 0.13
C MET A 61 8.44 -15.89 -0.90
N GLY A 62 9.36 -15.87 -1.86
CA GLY A 62 9.32 -14.93 -2.97
C GLY A 62 8.09 -15.11 -3.87
N LEU A 63 7.70 -16.36 -4.14
CA LEU A 63 6.48 -16.66 -4.90
C LEU A 63 5.22 -16.27 -4.11
N VAL A 64 5.23 -16.46 -2.80
CA VAL A 64 4.15 -16.02 -1.91
C VAL A 64 3.96 -14.50 -2.00
N LEU A 65 5.03 -13.71 -1.93
CA LEU A 65 4.97 -12.25 -2.08
C LEU A 65 4.48 -11.83 -3.47
N LEU A 66 4.92 -12.51 -4.52
CA LEU A 66 4.48 -12.24 -5.90
C LEU A 66 2.97 -12.50 -6.04
N LEU A 67 2.49 -13.64 -5.57
CA LEU A 67 1.06 -13.99 -5.59
C LEU A 67 0.23 -13.04 -4.72
N LEU A 68 0.71 -12.70 -3.53
CA LEU A 68 0.07 -11.69 -2.67
C LEU A 68 -0.10 -10.36 -3.41
N THR A 69 0.95 -9.90 -4.09
CA THR A 69 0.91 -8.66 -4.87
C THR A 69 -0.10 -8.73 -6.00
N ILE A 70 -0.14 -9.84 -6.75
CA ILE A 70 -1.10 -10.06 -7.83
C ILE A 70 -2.53 -10.06 -7.29
N MET A 71 -2.80 -10.77 -6.19
CA MET A 71 -4.12 -10.82 -5.57
C MET A 71 -4.61 -9.43 -5.13
N VAL A 72 -3.73 -8.66 -4.48
CA VAL A 72 -4.05 -7.28 -4.09
C VAL A 72 -4.34 -6.42 -5.32
N LYS A 73 -3.56 -6.55 -6.40
CA LYS A 73 -3.79 -5.82 -7.65
C LYS A 73 -5.13 -6.18 -8.30
N ILE A 74 -5.49 -7.46 -8.33
CA ILE A 74 -6.78 -7.92 -8.84
C ILE A 74 -7.92 -7.36 -7.99
N ALA A 75 -7.82 -7.38 -6.66
CA ALA A 75 -8.84 -6.85 -5.77
C ALA A 75 -9.07 -5.34 -5.94
N VAL A 76 -8.00 -4.58 -6.20
CA VAL A 76 -8.05 -3.12 -6.40
C VAL A 76 -8.40 -2.75 -7.86
N TYR A 77 -8.30 -3.69 -8.80
CA TYR A 77 -8.52 -3.45 -10.23
C TYR A 77 -9.85 -2.74 -10.56
N PRO A 78 -11.02 -3.16 -10.04
CA PRO A 78 -12.30 -2.51 -10.39
C PRO A 78 -12.36 -1.04 -9.94
N ALA A 79 -11.75 -0.71 -8.81
CA ALA A 79 -11.65 0.68 -8.34
C ALA A 79 -10.68 1.50 -9.20
N THR A 80 -9.55 0.91 -9.54
CA THR A 80 -8.54 1.51 -10.41
C THR A 80 -9.08 1.75 -11.82
N TRP A 81 -9.86 0.83 -12.36
CA TRP A 81 -10.51 0.99 -13.66
C TRP A 81 -11.41 2.23 -13.72
N LYS A 82 -12.26 2.44 -12.72
CA LYS A 82 -13.12 3.63 -12.63
C LYS A 82 -12.31 4.93 -12.60
N THR A 83 -11.20 4.95 -11.88
CA THR A 83 -10.31 6.13 -11.80
C THR A 83 -9.55 6.37 -13.11
N TYR A 84 -9.12 5.32 -13.81
CA TYR A 84 -8.54 5.44 -15.15
C TYR A 84 -9.52 6.04 -16.16
N MET A 85 -10.78 5.58 -16.14
CA MET A 85 -11.84 6.13 -17.00
C MET A 85 -12.07 7.62 -16.72
N SER A 86 -12.08 8.04 -15.45
CA SER A 86 -12.19 9.45 -15.07
C SER A 86 -10.98 10.26 -15.55
N SER A 87 -9.78 9.75 -15.40
CA SER A 87 -8.55 10.39 -15.87
C SER A 87 -8.50 10.50 -17.39
N ALA A 88 -8.98 9.48 -18.12
CA ALA A 88 -9.06 9.52 -19.58
C ALA A 88 -10.04 10.60 -20.06
N LYS A 89 -11.22 10.71 -19.44
CA LYS A 89 -12.17 11.80 -19.70
C LYS A 89 -11.56 13.18 -19.47
N MET A 90 -10.78 13.33 -18.39
CA MET A 90 -10.11 14.59 -18.07
C MET A 90 -9.06 14.98 -19.12
N ARG A 91 -8.34 14.01 -19.71
CA ARG A 91 -7.41 14.26 -20.82
C ARG A 91 -8.13 14.77 -22.07
N VAL A 92 -9.32 14.26 -22.39
CA VAL A 92 -10.13 14.73 -23.52
C VAL A 92 -10.65 16.15 -23.29
N LEU A 93 -10.90 16.53 -22.03
CA LEU A 93 -11.33 17.89 -21.67
C LEU A 93 -10.19 18.91 -21.65
N LYS A 94 -8.93 18.46 -21.65
CA LYS A 94 -7.76 19.35 -21.57
C LYS A 94 -7.76 20.50 -22.58
N PRO A 95 -8.05 20.31 -23.91
CA PRO A 95 -8.09 21.41 -24.86
C PRO A 95 -9.14 22.47 -24.48
N LYS A 96 -10.31 22.08 -23.95
CA LYS A 96 -11.33 23.04 -23.51
C LYS A 96 -10.90 23.80 -22.24
N ILE A 97 -10.17 23.16 -21.35
CA ILE A 97 -9.57 23.81 -20.18
C ILE A 97 -8.51 24.80 -20.61
N ASP A 98 -7.72 24.48 -21.63
CA ASP A 98 -6.71 25.38 -22.19
C ASP A 98 -7.34 26.60 -22.85
N GLU A 99 -8.51 26.49 -23.48
CA GLU A 99 -9.30 27.61 -23.98
C GLU A 99 -9.77 28.53 -22.83
N ILE A 100 -10.29 27.97 -21.75
CA ILE A 100 -10.67 28.74 -20.55
C ILE A 100 -9.43 29.43 -19.95
N ASN A 101 -8.28 28.73 -19.90
CA ASN A 101 -7.03 29.31 -19.45
C ASN A 101 -6.57 30.50 -20.26
N LYS A 102 -6.78 30.47 -21.57
CA LYS A 102 -6.47 31.58 -22.50
C LYS A 102 -7.46 32.74 -22.37
N LYS A 103 -8.72 32.45 -22.05
CA LYS A 103 -9.78 33.44 -21.83
C LYS A 103 -9.54 34.31 -20.60
N TYR A 104 -8.94 33.71 -19.56
CA TYR A 104 -8.64 34.39 -18.29
C TYR A 104 -7.14 34.39 -17.98
N PRO A 105 -6.33 35.24 -18.63
CA PRO A 105 -4.88 35.27 -18.43
C PRO A 105 -4.45 35.99 -17.16
N LYS A 106 -5.35 36.81 -16.55
CA LYS A 106 -5.04 37.57 -15.32
C LYS A 106 -5.30 36.81 -14.06
N GLN A 107 -4.43 36.99 -13.09
CA GLN A 107 -4.52 36.33 -11.78
C GLN A 107 -5.73 36.83 -10.95
N GLU A 108 -6.24 38.01 -11.22
CA GLU A 108 -7.44 38.60 -10.61
C GLU A 108 -8.72 37.83 -10.98
N ASP A 109 -8.76 37.14 -12.13
CA ASP A 109 -9.90 36.34 -12.59
C ASP A 109 -9.76 34.84 -12.22
N ALA A 110 -8.81 34.49 -11.35
CA ALA A 110 -8.55 33.10 -10.96
C ALA A 110 -9.78 32.39 -10.38
N MET A 111 -10.60 33.11 -9.62
CA MET A 111 -11.85 32.55 -9.06
C MET A 111 -12.89 32.26 -10.15
N LYS A 112 -13.07 33.16 -11.13
CA LYS A 112 -14.00 32.96 -12.26
C LYS A 112 -13.54 31.82 -13.14
N LYS A 113 -12.24 31.74 -13.42
CA LYS A 113 -11.60 30.65 -14.16
C LYS A 113 -11.85 29.31 -13.45
N GLN A 114 -11.64 29.22 -12.13
CA GLN A 114 -11.86 28.01 -11.37
C GLN A 114 -13.33 27.60 -11.36
N GLN A 115 -14.23 28.56 -11.28
CA GLN A 115 -15.67 28.32 -11.33
C GLN A 115 -16.12 27.81 -12.70
N GLU A 116 -15.58 28.36 -13.80
CA GLU A 116 -15.89 27.94 -15.17
C GLU A 116 -15.32 26.52 -15.45
N VAL A 117 -14.11 26.23 -14.98
CA VAL A 117 -13.52 24.89 -15.04
C VAL A 117 -14.32 23.87 -14.22
N MET A 118 -14.78 24.26 -13.01
CA MET A 118 -15.60 23.40 -12.17
C MET A 118 -16.97 23.13 -12.80
N SER A 119 -17.59 24.14 -13.43
CA SER A 119 -18.83 23.98 -14.17
C SER A 119 -18.66 23.06 -15.38
N LEU A 120 -17.53 23.17 -16.08
CA LEU A 120 -17.18 22.27 -17.17
C LEU A 120 -17.07 20.82 -16.70
N TYR A 121 -16.38 20.56 -15.57
CA TYR A 121 -16.30 19.23 -15.00
C TYR A 121 -17.66 18.66 -14.62
N SER A 122 -18.54 19.49 -14.04
CA SER A 122 -19.90 19.11 -13.69
C SER A 122 -20.75 18.76 -14.92
N GLN A 123 -20.66 19.55 -16.00
CA GLN A 123 -21.37 19.28 -17.24
C GLN A 123 -21.00 17.94 -17.89
N TYR A 124 -19.73 17.56 -17.83
CA TYR A 124 -19.23 16.31 -18.42
C TYR A 124 -19.23 15.14 -17.42
N GLY A 125 -19.73 15.33 -16.20
CA GLY A 125 -19.79 14.30 -15.18
C GLY A 125 -18.42 13.75 -14.77
N VAL A 126 -17.38 14.63 -14.82
CA VAL A 126 -16.01 14.28 -14.47
C VAL A 126 -15.68 14.91 -13.11
N SER A 127 -15.21 14.07 -12.18
CA SER A 127 -14.73 14.58 -10.90
C SER A 127 -13.30 15.12 -11.04
N PRO A 128 -13.00 16.35 -10.59
CA PRO A 128 -11.62 16.88 -10.56
C PRO A 128 -10.67 16.04 -9.70
N MET A 129 -11.22 15.29 -8.73
CA MET A 129 -10.46 14.35 -7.91
C MET A 129 -10.11 13.04 -8.62
N GLY A 130 -10.64 12.79 -9.84
CA GLY A 130 -10.39 11.56 -10.59
C GLY A 130 -8.93 11.31 -10.94
N GLY A 131 -8.10 12.36 -11.00
CA GLY A 131 -6.66 12.25 -11.28
C GLY A 131 -5.82 11.83 -10.07
N CYS A 132 -6.18 12.23 -8.86
CA CYS A 132 -5.42 11.89 -7.65
C CYS A 132 -5.99 10.68 -6.88
N LEU A 133 -7.22 10.28 -7.19
CA LEU A 133 -7.91 9.18 -6.50
C LEU A 133 -7.16 7.83 -6.59
N PRO A 134 -6.52 7.46 -7.73
CA PRO A 134 -5.70 6.25 -7.79
C PRO A 134 -4.56 6.26 -6.76
N MET A 135 -3.91 7.40 -6.60
CA MET A 135 -2.82 7.56 -5.64
C MET A 135 -3.32 7.46 -4.19
N LEU A 136 -4.45 8.11 -3.87
CA LEU A 136 -5.06 8.03 -2.55
C LEU A 136 -5.51 6.60 -2.18
N LEU A 137 -6.03 5.85 -3.14
CA LEU A 137 -6.43 4.46 -2.93
C LEU A 137 -5.23 3.51 -2.82
N GLN A 138 -4.20 3.75 -3.62
CA GLN A 138 -3.00 2.91 -3.67
C GLN A 138 -2.10 3.14 -2.44
N PHE A 139 -2.05 4.37 -1.92
CA PHE A 139 -1.12 4.75 -0.85
C PHE A 139 -1.28 3.92 0.44
N PRO A 140 -2.49 3.72 1.01
CA PRO A 140 -2.65 2.88 2.19
C PRO A 140 -2.21 1.43 1.98
N ILE A 141 -2.46 0.89 0.78
CA ILE A 141 -2.10 -0.49 0.43
C ILE A 141 -0.57 -0.61 0.28
N LEU A 142 0.05 0.34 -0.41
CA LEU A 142 1.50 0.39 -0.56
C LEU A 142 2.19 0.51 0.80
N MET A 143 1.69 1.40 1.66
CA MET A 143 2.20 1.57 3.02
C MET A 143 2.01 0.32 3.89
N ALA A 144 0.87 -0.38 3.75
CA ALA A 144 0.63 -1.62 4.45
C ALA A 144 1.68 -2.68 4.09
N LEU A 145 1.96 -2.88 2.81
CA LEU A 145 2.99 -3.81 2.33
C LEU A 145 4.40 -3.36 2.71
N PHE A 146 4.69 -2.06 2.59
CA PHE A 146 5.99 -1.50 2.95
C PHE A 146 6.33 -1.68 4.44
N MET A 147 5.33 -1.63 5.32
CA MET A 147 5.51 -1.89 6.74
C MET A 147 5.51 -3.38 7.08
N PHE A 148 4.74 -4.19 6.35
CA PHE A 148 4.62 -5.63 6.59
C PHE A 148 5.89 -6.38 6.20
N VAL A 149 6.43 -6.13 4.99
CA VAL A 149 7.56 -6.90 4.46
C VAL A 149 8.80 -6.89 5.37
N PRO A 150 9.29 -5.73 5.89
CA PRO A 150 10.43 -5.73 6.80
C PRO A 150 10.15 -6.36 8.17
N SER A 151 8.88 -6.38 8.61
CA SER A 151 8.48 -6.94 9.90
C SER A 151 8.17 -8.44 9.85
N ALA A 152 7.99 -9.01 8.65
CA ALA A 152 7.73 -10.43 8.46
C ALA A 152 9.01 -11.25 8.66
N ILE A 153 9.07 -11.97 9.77
CA ILE A 153 10.23 -12.81 10.13
C ILE A 153 10.42 -13.98 9.16
N GLU A 154 9.34 -14.40 8.50
CA GLU A 154 9.31 -15.51 7.55
C GLU A 154 10.11 -15.23 6.26
N LEU A 155 10.36 -13.95 5.96
CA LEU A 155 11.12 -13.53 4.78
C LEU A 155 12.63 -13.52 5.00
N ARG A 156 13.07 -13.64 6.26
CA ARG A 156 14.49 -13.64 6.60
C ARG A 156 15.18 -14.91 6.09
N GLN A 157 16.35 -14.73 5.48
CA GLN A 157 17.16 -15.80 4.90
C GLN A 157 16.45 -16.60 3.80
N GLN A 158 15.40 -16.04 3.19
CA GLN A 158 14.73 -16.63 2.04
C GLN A 158 15.26 -16.02 0.76
N SER A 159 15.75 -16.86 -0.14
CA SER A 159 16.22 -16.44 -1.45
C SER A 159 15.10 -16.45 -2.49
N PHE A 160 15.15 -15.51 -3.44
CA PHE A 160 14.24 -15.52 -4.58
C PHE A 160 14.92 -14.88 -5.81
N LEU A 161 14.97 -15.63 -6.91
CA LEU A 161 15.63 -15.23 -8.16
C LEU A 161 17.09 -14.83 -7.91
N TRP A 162 17.43 -13.55 -8.06
CA TRP A 162 18.78 -13.00 -7.85
C TRP A 162 19.04 -12.51 -6.42
N ALA A 163 17.99 -12.34 -5.61
CA ALA A 163 18.11 -11.85 -4.25
C ALA A 163 18.47 -13.01 -3.30
N PRO A 164 19.63 -12.98 -2.64
CA PRO A 164 20.04 -14.02 -1.69
C PRO A 164 19.20 -13.99 -0.40
N ASP A 165 18.68 -12.84 -0.03
CA ASP A 165 17.84 -12.65 1.16
C ASP A 165 16.79 -11.56 0.91
N LEU A 166 15.51 -11.91 1.03
CA LEU A 166 14.38 -10.99 0.82
C LEU A 166 14.22 -9.93 1.93
N SER A 167 14.96 -10.03 3.02
CA SER A 167 14.90 -9.11 4.15
C SER A 167 16.04 -8.10 4.19
N THR A 168 17.07 -8.26 3.36
CA THR A 168 18.24 -7.39 3.29
C THR A 168 18.30 -6.62 1.98
N TYR A 169 19.21 -5.64 1.91
CA TYR A 169 19.46 -4.93 0.66
C TYR A 169 20.06 -5.86 -0.40
N ASP A 170 19.69 -5.64 -1.65
CA ASP A 170 20.23 -6.38 -2.78
C ASP A 170 21.34 -5.57 -3.46
N ALA A 171 22.56 -6.12 -3.46
CA ALA A 171 23.71 -5.54 -4.13
C ALA A 171 23.89 -6.18 -5.52
N PHE A 172 22.95 -5.93 -6.45
CA PHE A 172 23.03 -6.44 -7.82
C PHE A 172 24.26 -5.89 -8.59
N ILE A 173 24.70 -4.67 -8.25
CA ILE A 173 25.90 -4.05 -8.81
C ILE A 173 26.72 -3.49 -7.65
N THR A 174 27.88 -4.10 -7.38
CA THR A 174 28.90 -3.56 -6.49
C THR A 174 29.88 -2.75 -7.29
N PHE A 175 29.89 -1.43 -7.07
CA PHE A 175 30.96 -0.58 -7.62
C PHE A 175 32.22 -0.74 -6.76
N PRO A 176 33.42 -0.83 -7.36
CA PRO A 176 34.67 -1.04 -6.64
C PRO A 176 35.18 0.23 -5.92
N PHE A 177 34.32 1.22 -5.73
CA PHE A 177 34.69 2.46 -5.05
C PHE A 177 34.25 2.38 -3.58
N HIS A 178 35.25 2.18 -2.71
CA HIS A 178 35.08 2.47 -1.28
C HIS A 178 35.20 3.98 -1.10
N ILE A 179 34.14 4.64 -0.62
CA ILE A 179 34.19 6.02 -0.10
C ILE A 179 34.44 5.93 1.40
#